data_282258927ff054d10a7691bf9c5dacc5
#
_entry.id   282258927ff054d10a7691bf9c5dacc5
#
_cell.length_a   1.000
_cell.length_b   1.000
_cell.length_c   1.000
_cell.angle_alpha   90.00
_cell.angle_beta   90.00
_cell.angle_gamma   90.00
#
_symmetry.space_group_name_H-M   'P 1'
#
loop_
_entity.id
_entity.type
_entity.pdbx_description
1 polymer ?
#
loop_
_entity_poly.entity_id
_entity_poly.type
_entity_poly.pdbx_seq_one_letter_code
_entity_poly.pdbx_strand_id
1 'polypeptide(L)'
;MGDMNTKPLPAGLDLFAALLRLEQVVLSAETQAETRFVITNETRSLSPFVQGVLLGGRQDETLRVDAVSNLSDVDRTTPFLAWVERLAKHVSANLPGHEILALTPEHLTPELRREWPDFALPHLLWMPLFSKENQRQGVLLLSRETPWTAQELALLSHLARVYAFALQRFHVRRRWHWQQAHMRKRALWAGLLLVGISFWPLRLSVLAPA
;
A
#
# COMPACT_ATOMS: atom_id res chain seq x y z
N MET A 1 -37.49 -8.56 35.03
CA MET A 1 -36.86 -8.46 33.70
C MET A 1 -36.14 -7.12 33.68
N GLY A 2 -34.85 -7.14 34.03
CA GLY A 2 -34.06 -5.94 34.28
C GLY A 2 -33.58 -5.32 33.00
N ASP A 3 -33.93 -4.06 32.83
CA ASP A 3 -33.39 -3.15 31.82
C ASP A 3 -31.88 -3.02 32.10
N MET A 4 -31.06 -3.64 31.27
CA MET A 4 -29.62 -3.35 31.26
C MET A 4 -29.43 -1.94 30.66
N ASN A 5 -29.43 -0.98 31.59
CA ASN A 5 -29.05 0.41 31.33
C ASN A 5 -27.59 0.43 30.83
N THR A 6 -27.41 0.23 29.53
CA THR A 6 -26.14 0.44 28.85
C THR A 6 -25.88 1.95 28.81
N LYS A 7 -25.27 2.46 29.89
CA LYS A 7 -24.72 3.81 29.93
C LYS A 7 -23.82 3.97 28.71
N PRO A 8 -24.07 4.95 27.80
CA PRO A 8 -23.20 5.16 26.65
C PRO A 8 -21.77 5.38 27.16
N LEU A 9 -20.83 4.61 26.60
CA LEU A 9 -19.42 4.82 26.87
C LEU A 9 -19.02 6.26 26.51
N PRO A 10 -18.12 6.91 27.26
CA PRO A 10 -17.58 8.21 26.85
C PRO A 10 -17.03 8.12 25.43
N ALA A 11 -17.34 9.11 24.59
CA ALA A 11 -16.99 9.13 23.16
C ALA A 11 -15.51 8.79 22.86
N GLY A 12 -14.60 9.06 23.80
CA GLY A 12 -13.19 8.69 23.71
C GLY A 12 -12.92 7.17 23.85
N LEU A 13 -13.74 6.45 24.62
CA LEU A 13 -13.60 5.00 24.77
C LEU A 13 -14.11 4.25 23.55
N ASP A 14 -15.18 4.77 22.92
CA ASP A 14 -15.71 4.20 21.67
C ASP A 14 -14.71 4.33 20.53
N LEU A 15 -14.04 5.48 20.43
CA LEU A 15 -13.02 5.73 19.43
C LEU A 15 -11.77 4.85 19.63
N PHE A 16 -11.36 4.66 20.89
CA PHE A 16 -10.25 3.77 21.23
C PHE A 16 -10.60 2.29 20.95
N ALA A 17 -11.81 1.87 21.27
CA ALA A 17 -12.29 0.53 20.95
C ALA A 17 -12.37 0.29 19.43
N ALA A 18 -12.80 1.29 18.67
CA ALA A 18 -12.80 1.25 17.20
C ALA A 18 -11.37 1.12 16.64
N LEU A 19 -10.41 1.87 17.18
CA LEU A 19 -9.00 1.78 16.80
C LEU A 19 -8.45 0.37 17.03
N LEU A 20 -8.60 -0.18 18.24
CA LEU A 20 -8.10 -1.52 18.56
C LEU A 20 -8.75 -2.62 17.71
N ARG A 21 -10.06 -2.50 17.45
CA ARG A 21 -10.76 -3.44 16.56
C ARG A 21 -10.19 -3.37 15.14
N LEU A 22 -9.98 -2.18 14.61
CA LEU A 22 -9.46 -1.99 13.27
C LEU A 22 -8.02 -2.53 13.13
N GLU A 23 -7.17 -2.29 14.13
CA GLU A 23 -5.84 -2.89 14.20
C GLU A 23 -5.90 -4.42 14.20
N GLN A 24 -6.75 -5.01 15.03
CA GLN A 24 -6.92 -6.44 15.08
C GLN A 24 -7.38 -7.01 13.73
N VAL A 25 -8.38 -6.40 13.11
CA VAL A 25 -8.93 -6.86 11.82
C VAL A 25 -7.86 -6.79 10.72
N VAL A 26 -7.14 -5.68 10.60
CA VAL A 26 -6.12 -5.54 9.53
C VAL A 26 -4.91 -6.47 9.75
N LEU A 27 -4.56 -6.73 11.01
CA LEU A 27 -3.44 -7.63 11.34
C LEU A 27 -3.82 -9.12 11.20
N SER A 28 -5.10 -9.47 11.38
CA SER A 28 -5.59 -10.84 11.19
C SER A 28 -5.91 -11.18 9.74
N ALA A 29 -6.02 -10.19 8.83
CA ALA A 29 -6.31 -10.42 7.43
C ALA A 29 -5.29 -11.38 6.80
N GLU A 30 -5.72 -12.48 6.19
CA GLU A 30 -4.84 -13.54 5.68
C GLU A 30 -4.31 -13.27 4.27
N THR A 31 -5.03 -12.46 3.51
CA THR A 31 -4.71 -12.15 2.11
C THR A 31 -4.42 -10.67 1.90
N GLN A 32 -3.65 -10.38 0.84
CA GLN A 32 -3.39 -9.00 0.44
C GLN A 32 -4.69 -8.27 0.01
N ALA A 33 -5.61 -8.98 -0.63
CA ALA A 33 -6.89 -8.42 -1.06
C ALA A 33 -7.75 -8.03 0.16
N GLU A 34 -7.85 -8.90 1.15
CA GLU A 34 -8.54 -8.62 2.41
C GLU A 34 -7.91 -7.44 3.17
N THR A 35 -6.59 -7.41 3.28
CA THR A 35 -5.87 -6.28 3.90
C THR A 35 -6.19 -4.96 3.20
N ARG A 36 -6.17 -4.93 1.85
CA ARG A 36 -6.54 -3.75 1.06
C ARG A 36 -7.99 -3.33 1.29
N PHE A 37 -8.89 -4.30 1.32
CA PHE A 37 -10.31 -4.05 1.59
C PHE A 37 -10.50 -3.42 2.98
N VAL A 38 -9.88 -3.97 4.01
CA VAL A 38 -9.95 -3.42 5.38
C VAL A 38 -9.42 -1.98 5.41
N ILE A 39 -8.25 -1.73 4.82
CA ILE A 39 -7.65 -0.39 4.77
C ILE A 39 -8.56 0.61 4.08
N THR A 40 -9.17 0.26 2.95
CA THR A 40 -9.97 1.21 2.16
C THR A 40 -11.39 1.38 2.65
N ASN A 41 -11.96 0.40 3.40
CA ASN A 41 -13.36 0.44 3.80
C ASN A 41 -13.55 0.57 5.31
N GLU A 42 -12.82 -0.20 6.13
CA GLU A 42 -13.05 -0.24 7.57
C GLU A 42 -12.47 0.96 8.32
N THR A 43 -11.50 1.68 7.75
CA THR A 43 -10.97 2.95 8.29
C THR A 43 -12.07 3.96 8.55
N ARG A 44 -13.19 3.86 7.81
CA ARG A 44 -14.37 4.71 7.98
C ARG A 44 -15.00 4.61 9.38
N SER A 45 -14.84 3.48 10.05
CA SER A 45 -15.33 3.28 11.43
C SER A 45 -14.60 4.15 12.46
N LEU A 46 -13.36 4.54 12.16
CA LEU A 46 -12.55 5.41 13.02
C LEU A 46 -12.68 6.89 12.62
N SER A 47 -12.61 7.17 11.35
CA SER A 47 -12.71 8.53 10.81
C SER A 47 -13.56 8.50 9.53
N PRO A 48 -14.78 9.04 9.57
CA PRO A 48 -15.68 9.01 8.43
C PRO A 48 -15.10 9.72 7.20
N PHE A 49 -15.19 9.05 6.06
CA PHE A 49 -14.82 9.59 4.75
C PHE A 49 -15.79 9.07 3.68
N VAL A 50 -15.85 9.74 2.55
CA VAL A 50 -16.70 9.34 1.41
C VAL A 50 -15.95 8.39 0.49
N GLN A 51 -14.71 8.72 0.17
CA GLN A 51 -13.90 7.93 -0.75
C GLN A 51 -12.50 7.68 -0.19
N GLY A 52 -12.07 6.43 -0.30
CA GLY A 52 -10.74 5.97 0.07
C GLY A 52 -10.07 5.29 -1.12
N VAL A 53 -8.82 5.63 -1.42
CA VAL A 53 -8.02 5.02 -2.48
C VAL A 53 -6.69 4.58 -1.92
N LEU A 54 -6.38 3.29 -2.02
CA LEU A 54 -5.08 2.75 -1.69
C LEU A 54 -4.22 2.68 -2.94
N LEU A 55 -3.08 3.35 -2.89
CA LEU A 55 -2.05 3.31 -3.92
C LEU A 55 -0.93 2.39 -3.45
N GLY A 56 -0.63 1.38 -4.23
CA GLY A 56 0.53 0.50 -4.02
C GLY A 56 1.75 1.01 -4.78
N GLY A 57 2.93 0.69 -4.27
CA GLY A 57 4.21 1.05 -4.88
C GLY A 57 5.26 1.36 -3.82
N ARG A 58 6.44 0.78 -3.99
CA ARG A 58 7.59 1.03 -3.12
C ARG A 58 8.23 2.36 -3.45
N GLN A 59 9.24 2.75 -2.65
CA GLN A 59 9.89 4.07 -2.74
C GLN A 59 10.41 4.40 -4.14
N ASP A 60 10.92 3.41 -4.86
CA ASP A 60 11.49 3.55 -6.21
C ASP A 60 10.49 3.19 -7.32
N GLU A 61 9.25 2.86 -6.96
CA GLU A 61 8.22 2.46 -7.91
C GLU A 61 7.17 3.57 -8.06
N THR A 62 6.63 3.68 -9.28
CA THR A 62 5.46 4.54 -9.53
C THR A 62 4.26 4.02 -8.74
N LEU A 63 3.62 4.90 -7.98
CA LEU A 63 2.38 4.58 -7.29
C LEU A 63 1.27 4.27 -8.29
N ARG A 64 0.57 3.15 -8.06
CA ARG A 64 -0.56 2.69 -8.85
C ARG A 64 -1.74 2.42 -7.95
N VAL A 65 -2.95 2.65 -8.43
CA VAL A 65 -4.15 2.33 -7.66
C VAL A 65 -4.28 0.82 -7.48
N ASP A 66 -4.34 0.39 -6.22
CA ASP A 66 -4.45 -1.01 -5.80
C ASP A 66 -5.85 -1.38 -5.32
N ALA A 67 -6.55 -0.44 -4.66
CA ALA A 67 -7.92 -0.61 -4.20
C ALA A 67 -8.63 0.74 -4.06
N VAL A 68 -9.94 0.73 -4.24
CA VAL A 68 -10.83 1.88 -4.04
C VAL A 68 -11.96 1.43 -3.12
N SER A 69 -12.37 2.29 -2.18
CA SER A 69 -13.48 2.00 -1.28
C SER A 69 -14.78 1.74 -2.04
N ASN A 70 -15.57 0.79 -1.54
CA ASN A 70 -16.86 0.38 -2.13
C ASN A 70 -16.77 -0.25 -3.54
N LEU A 71 -15.57 -0.53 -4.07
CA LEU A 71 -15.39 -1.23 -5.33
C LEU A 71 -14.70 -2.58 -5.08
N SER A 72 -15.23 -3.64 -5.67
CA SER A 72 -14.62 -4.98 -5.63
C SER A 72 -13.54 -5.15 -6.70
N ASP A 73 -13.64 -4.42 -7.80
CA ASP A 73 -12.67 -4.41 -8.88
C ASP A 73 -12.41 -2.98 -9.36
N VAL A 74 -11.17 -2.71 -9.77
CA VAL A 74 -10.70 -1.38 -10.16
C VAL A 74 -10.59 -1.31 -11.67
N ASP A 75 -11.56 -0.67 -12.32
CA ASP A 75 -11.46 -0.35 -13.74
C ASP A 75 -10.42 0.74 -13.97
N ARG A 76 -9.24 0.32 -14.41
CA ARG A 76 -8.06 1.19 -14.62
C ARG A 76 -8.20 2.20 -15.76
N THR A 77 -9.29 2.12 -16.53
CA THR A 77 -9.52 3.03 -17.65
C THR A 77 -10.25 4.31 -17.24
N THR A 78 -10.72 4.41 -16.00
CA THR A 78 -11.50 5.56 -15.54
C THR A 78 -10.64 6.84 -15.44
N PRO A 79 -11.15 7.99 -15.87
CA PRO A 79 -10.47 9.29 -15.75
C PRO A 79 -10.08 9.62 -14.31
N PHE A 80 -10.90 9.23 -13.34
CA PHE A 80 -10.64 9.39 -11.91
C PHE A 80 -9.31 8.72 -11.50
N LEU A 81 -9.07 7.46 -11.89
CA LEU A 81 -7.84 6.76 -11.51
C LEU A 81 -6.61 7.37 -12.19
N ALA A 82 -6.74 7.81 -13.44
CA ALA A 82 -5.68 8.51 -14.12
C ALA A 82 -5.32 9.84 -13.41
N TRP A 83 -6.31 10.56 -12.92
CA TRP A 83 -6.10 11.76 -12.12
C TRP A 83 -5.42 11.45 -10.78
N VAL A 84 -5.88 10.43 -10.05
CA VAL A 84 -5.28 9.99 -8.77
C VAL A 84 -3.82 9.59 -8.96
N GLU A 85 -3.47 8.85 -10.02
CA GLU A 85 -2.09 8.45 -10.28
C GLU A 85 -1.19 9.65 -10.66
N ARG A 86 -1.71 10.64 -11.41
CA ARG A 86 -1.01 11.91 -11.66
C ARG A 86 -0.80 12.72 -10.39
N LEU A 87 -1.83 12.83 -9.54
CA LEU A 87 -1.75 13.44 -8.23
C LEU A 87 -0.67 12.77 -7.39
N ALA A 88 -0.68 11.44 -7.31
CA ALA A 88 0.29 10.66 -6.54
C ALA A 88 1.73 10.87 -7.02
N LYS A 89 1.94 10.93 -8.34
CA LYS A 89 3.24 11.24 -8.92
C LYS A 89 3.72 12.64 -8.53
N HIS A 90 2.83 13.63 -8.60
CA HIS A 90 3.14 15.02 -8.24
C HIS A 90 3.49 15.17 -6.76
N VAL A 91 2.62 14.66 -5.87
CA VAL A 91 2.82 14.77 -4.41
C VAL A 91 4.09 14.04 -3.97
N SER A 92 4.33 12.82 -4.49
CA SER A 92 5.55 12.06 -4.14
C SER A 92 6.85 12.75 -4.56
N ALA A 93 6.82 13.53 -5.65
CA ALA A 93 8.00 14.24 -6.17
C ALA A 93 8.26 15.58 -5.47
N ASN A 94 7.20 16.30 -5.11
CA ASN A 94 7.32 17.70 -4.66
C ASN A 94 7.06 17.87 -3.16
N LEU A 95 6.39 16.93 -2.53
CA LEU A 95 6.05 16.95 -1.10
C LEU A 95 6.51 15.63 -0.44
N PRO A 96 7.82 15.32 -0.53
CA PRO A 96 8.33 14.11 0.08
C PRO A 96 8.24 14.22 1.60
N GLY A 97 7.57 13.26 2.23
CA GLY A 97 7.43 13.23 3.68
C GLY A 97 6.81 11.92 4.15
N HIS A 98 6.98 11.65 5.44
CA HIS A 98 6.43 10.47 6.11
C HIS A 98 5.15 10.81 6.89
N GLU A 99 4.85 12.09 6.99
CA GLU A 99 3.72 12.59 7.75
C GLU A 99 2.46 12.63 6.89
N ILE A 100 1.33 12.53 7.57
CA ILE A 100 0.04 12.72 6.94
C ILE A 100 -0.09 14.20 6.57
N LEU A 101 -0.56 14.44 5.34
CA LEU A 101 -0.72 15.78 4.80
C LEU A 101 -2.16 16.00 4.35
N ALA A 102 -2.83 17.01 4.92
CA ALA A 102 -4.06 17.54 4.36
C ALA A 102 -3.70 18.33 3.09
N LEU A 103 -4.05 17.78 1.94
CA LEU A 103 -3.79 18.43 0.66
C LEU A 103 -4.77 19.59 0.44
N THR A 104 -4.25 20.67 -0.08
CA THR A 104 -5.02 21.82 -0.55
C THR A 104 -4.72 22.07 -2.03
N PRO A 105 -5.60 22.77 -2.76
CA PRO A 105 -5.36 23.07 -4.18
C PRO A 105 -4.04 23.81 -4.45
N GLU A 106 -3.50 24.56 -3.46
CA GLU A 106 -2.23 25.28 -3.59
C GLU A 106 -1.03 24.33 -3.72
N HIS A 107 -1.13 23.12 -3.20
CA HIS A 107 -0.11 22.08 -3.30
C HIS A 107 0.00 21.47 -4.71
N LEU A 108 -0.93 21.79 -5.62
CA LEU A 108 -1.10 21.10 -6.89
C LEU A 108 -0.70 21.94 -8.10
N THR A 109 -0.37 21.26 -9.21
CA THR A 109 -0.21 21.91 -10.50
C THR A 109 -1.52 22.55 -10.98
N PRO A 110 -1.49 23.55 -11.87
CA PRO A 110 -2.69 24.17 -12.39
C PRO A 110 -3.68 23.18 -13.04
N GLU A 111 -3.17 22.13 -13.70
CA GLU A 111 -4.01 21.09 -14.30
C GLU A 111 -4.74 20.26 -13.25
N LEU A 112 -4.00 19.72 -12.27
CA LEU A 112 -4.58 18.91 -11.17
C LEU A 112 -5.58 19.71 -10.34
N ARG A 113 -5.29 21.00 -10.10
CA ARG A 113 -6.17 21.90 -9.37
C ARG A 113 -7.48 22.14 -10.12
N ARG A 114 -7.43 22.31 -11.44
CA ARG A 114 -8.62 22.50 -12.28
C ARG A 114 -9.55 21.31 -12.25
N GLU A 115 -8.97 20.10 -12.26
CA GLU A 115 -9.71 18.84 -12.27
C GLU A 115 -10.16 18.40 -10.86
N TRP A 116 -9.64 19.02 -9.80
CA TRP A 116 -9.97 18.63 -8.42
C TRP A 116 -11.48 18.56 -8.13
N PRO A 117 -12.32 19.56 -8.48
CA PRO A 117 -13.75 19.53 -8.16
C PRO A 117 -14.50 18.37 -8.84
N ASP A 118 -13.96 17.86 -9.96
CA ASP A 118 -14.57 16.76 -10.69
C ASP A 118 -14.26 15.39 -10.08
N PHE A 119 -13.13 15.27 -9.34
CA PHE A 119 -12.60 13.99 -8.90
C PHE A 119 -12.42 13.85 -7.40
N ALA A 120 -12.38 14.92 -6.64
CA ALA A 120 -12.16 14.86 -5.20
C ALA A 120 -13.03 15.85 -4.42
N LEU A 121 -13.37 15.47 -3.20
CA LEU A 121 -14.05 16.32 -2.25
C LEU A 121 -13.10 17.38 -1.66
N PRO A 122 -13.62 18.46 -1.04
CA PRO A 122 -12.81 19.60 -0.60
C PRO A 122 -11.64 19.23 0.34
N HIS A 123 -11.82 18.22 1.17
CA HIS A 123 -10.81 17.81 2.16
C HIS A 123 -10.19 16.48 1.78
N LEU A 124 -9.02 16.54 1.16
CA LEU A 124 -8.24 15.40 0.72
C LEU A 124 -7.05 15.16 1.66
N LEU A 125 -6.91 13.93 2.15
CA LEU A 125 -5.85 13.52 3.05
C LEU A 125 -4.90 12.56 2.34
N TRP A 126 -3.64 12.92 2.31
CA TRP A 126 -2.53 12.09 1.85
C TRP A 126 -1.88 11.40 3.04
N MET A 127 -1.99 10.09 3.12
CA MET A 127 -1.48 9.28 4.22
C MET A 127 -0.43 8.28 3.70
N PRO A 128 0.86 8.61 3.73
CA PRO A 128 1.92 7.70 3.31
C PRO A 128 2.12 6.59 4.34
N LEU A 129 2.31 5.36 3.85
CA LEU A 129 2.43 4.15 4.65
C LEU A 129 3.90 3.69 4.64
N PHE A 130 4.64 4.05 5.68
CA PHE A 130 6.06 3.70 5.81
C PHE A 130 6.29 2.62 6.86
N SER A 131 7.11 1.62 6.51
CA SER A 131 7.59 0.61 7.45
C SER A 131 8.62 1.18 8.43
N LYS A 132 8.99 0.38 9.45
CA LYS A 132 10.03 0.76 10.41
C LYS A 132 11.41 0.98 9.75
N GLU A 133 11.66 0.30 8.64
CA GLU A 133 12.88 0.44 7.84
C GLU A 133 12.82 1.63 6.89
N ASN A 134 11.90 2.56 7.10
CA ASN A 134 11.71 3.74 6.28
C ASN A 134 11.41 3.44 4.80
N GLN A 135 10.75 2.31 4.52
CA GLN A 135 10.36 1.92 3.18
C GLN A 135 8.87 2.17 2.99
N ARG A 136 8.52 2.94 1.94
CA ARG A 136 7.12 3.15 1.57
C ARG A 136 6.49 1.83 1.11
N GLN A 137 5.35 1.48 1.70
CA GLN A 137 4.55 0.31 1.34
C GLN A 137 3.35 0.68 0.46
N GLY A 138 3.01 1.96 0.43
CA GLY A 138 1.90 2.52 -0.32
C GLY A 138 1.51 3.89 0.20
N VAL A 139 0.36 4.37 -0.25
CA VAL A 139 -0.29 5.60 0.22
C VAL A 139 -1.79 5.36 0.30
N LEU A 140 -2.42 5.79 1.37
CA LEU A 140 -3.87 5.86 1.47
C LEU A 140 -4.31 7.31 1.26
N LEU A 141 -5.17 7.52 0.27
CA LEU A 141 -5.79 8.79 -0.04
C LEU A 141 -7.24 8.74 0.46
N LEU A 142 -7.63 9.68 1.32
CA LEU A 142 -8.99 9.78 1.85
C LEU A 142 -9.60 11.12 1.48
N SER A 143 -10.87 11.14 1.11
CA SER A 143 -11.56 12.38 0.77
C SER A 143 -12.94 12.49 1.43
N ARG A 144 -13.30 13.72 1.89
CA ARG A 144 -14.57 14.03 2.55
C ARG A 144 -14.93 15.50 2.45
N GLU A 145 -16.18 15.82 2.85
CA GLU A 145 -16.75 17.18 2.83
C GLU A 145 -16.27 18.07 3.99
N THR A 146 -15.90 17.48 5.13
CA THR A 146 -15.57 18.21 6.35
C THR A 146 -14.08 18.24 6.62
N PRO A 147 -13.50 19.27 7.27
CA PRO A 147 -12.08 19.31 7.59
C PRO A 147 -11.67 18.22 8.57
N TRP A 148 -10.40 17.79 8.48
CA TRP A 148 -9.79 16.82 9.38
C TRP A 148 -9.46 17.47 10.71
N THR A 149 -9.86 16.84 11.83
CA THR A 149 -9.51 17.30 13.16
C THR A 149 -8.11 16.81 13.57
N ALA A 150 -7.44 17.54 14.48
CA ALA A 150 -6.14 17.13 15.00
C ALA A 150 -6.16 15.74 15.66
N GLN A 151 -7.27 15.39 16.33
CA GLN A 151 -7.45 14.09 16.95
C GLN A 151 -7.52 12.96 15.91
N GLU A 152 -8.30 13.16 14.84
CA GLU A 152 -8.38 12.18 13.74
C GLU A 152 -7.01 12.00 13.05
N LEU A 153 -6.30 13.11 12.78
CA LEU A 153 -4.97 13.04 12.19
C LEU A 153 -3.98 12.26 13.07
N ALA A 154 -4.03 12.43 14.39
CA ALA A 154 -3.19 11.66 15.32
C ALA A 154 -3.50 10.16 15.28
N LEU A 155 -4.78 9.78 15.25
CA LEU A 155 -5.21 8.38 15.16
C LEU A 155 -4.85 7.76 13.81
N LEU A 156 -5.08 8.50 12.72
CA LEU A 156 -4.72 8.05 11.37
C LEU A 156 -3.20 7.92 11.20
N SER A 157 -2.41 8.78 11.84
CA SER A 157 -0.94 8.67 11.86
C SER A 157 -0.47 7.39 12.57
N HIS A 158 -1.16 6.98 13.63
CA HIS A 158 -0.91 5.70 14.27
C HIS A 158 -1.28 4.53 13.35
N LEU A 159 -2.48 4.57 12.75
CA LEU A 159 -2.91 3.55 11.79
C LEU A 159 -2.03 3.42 10.56
N ALA A 160 -1.45 4.52 10.07
CA ALA A 160 -0.54 4.49 8.93
C ALA A 160 0.61 3.50 9.14
N ARG A 161 1.16 3.44 10.36
CA ARG A 161 2.23 2.50 10.73
C ARG A 161 1.73 1.05 10.79
N VAL A 162 0.53 0.84 11.33
CA VAL A 162 -0.09 -0.49 11.40
C VAL A 162 -0.38 -1.01 9.98
N TYR A 163 -0.91 -0.17 9.11
CA TYR A 163 -1.21 -0.51 7.72
C TYR A 163 0.06 -0.81 6.92
N ALA A 164 1.12 0.00 7.12
CA ALA A 164 2.40 -0.25 6.49
C ALA A 164 2.95 -1.64 6.90
N PHE A 165 2.88 -1.98 8.17
CA PHE A 165 3.30 -3.29 8.67
C PHE A 165 2.43 -4.43 8.09
N ALA A 166 1.10 -4.26 8.04
CA ALA A 166 0.19 -5.24 7.47
C ALA A 166 0.46 -5.49 5.97
N LEU A 167 0.78 -4.44 5.19
CA LEU A 167 1.11 -4.56 3.77
C LEU A 167 2.51 -5.16 3.54
N GLN A 168 3.49 -4.81 4.38
CA GLN A 168 4.88 -5.25 4.25
C GLN A 168 5.01 -6.78 4.23
N ARG A 169 4.23 -7.52 5.03
CA ARG A 169 4.30 -8.98 5.11
C ARG A 169 4.01 -9.68 3.77
N PHE A 170 3.17 -9.09 2.91
CA PHE A 170 2.87 -9.64 1.58
C PHE A 170 3.97 -9.33 0.57
N HIS A 171 4.63 -8.18 0.70
CA HIS A 171 5.76 -7.83 -0.17
C HIS A 171 6.98 -8.72 0.09
N VAL A 172 7.27 -9.04 1.34
CA VAL A 172 8.36 -9.97 1.71
C VAL A 172 8.10 -11.37 1.13
N ARG A 173 6.87 -11.88 1.26
CA ARG A 173 6.49 -13.21 0.76
C ARG A 173 6.63 -13.31 -0.77
N ARG A 174 6.22 -12.28 -1.52
CA ARG A 174 6.36 -12.21 -2.98
C ARG A 174 7.82 -12.20 -3.43
N ARG A 175 8.71 -11.48 -2.72
CA ARG A 175 10.14 -11.40 -3.03
C ARG A 175 10.83 -12.76 -2.84
N TRP A 176 10.44 -13.50 -1.83
CA TRP A 176 11.01 -14.84 -1.54
C TRP A 176 10.66 -15.86 -2.63
N HIS A 177 9.42 -15.85 -3.12
CA HIS A 177 9.02 -16.71 -4.24
C HIS A 177 9.76 -16.38 -5.54
N TRP A 178 10.00 -15.11 -5.82
CA TRP A 178 10.76 -14.70 -7.01
C TRP A 178 12.25 -15.10 -6.92
N GLN A 179 12.87 -14.95 -5.76
CA GLN A 179 14.25 -15.37 -5.55
C GLN A 179 14.40 -16.90 -5.68
N GLN A 180 13.49 -17.67 -5.12
CA GLN A 180 13.50 -19.14 -5.26
C GLN A 180 13.29 -19.59 -6.71
N ALA A 181 12.41 -18.94 -7.47
CA ALA A 181 12.20 -19.24 -8.88
C ALA A 181 13.45 -18.94 -9.73
N HIS A 182 14.13 -17.83 -9.46
CA HIS A 182 15.38 -17.49 -10.14
C HIS A 182 16.54 -18.38 -9.74
N MET A 183 16.63 -18.77 -8.48
CA MET A 183 17.65 -19.73 -7.99
C MET A 183 17.47 -21.11 -8.64
N ARG A 184 16.24 -21.61 -8.74
CA ARG A 184 15.94 -22.88 -9.42
C ARG A 184 16.30 -22.84 -10.92
N LYS A 185 15.98 -21.77 -11.62
CA LYS A 185 16.37 -21.58 -13.04
C LYS A 185 17.89 -21.53 -13.19
N ARG A 186 18.60 -20.80 -12.33
CA ARG A 186 20.07 -20.73 -12.35
C ARG A 186 20.71 -22.09 -12.05
N ALA A 187 20.17 -22.85 -11.10
CA ALA A 187 20.64 -24.20 -10.78
C ALA A 187 20.42 -25.17 -11.95
N LEU A 188 19.28 -25.10 -12.65
CA LEU A 188 19.03 -25.89 -13.86
C LEU A 188 20.00 -25.55 -15.00
N TRP A 189 20.25 -24.25 -15.24
CA TRP A 189 21.22 -23.83 -16.26
C TRP A 189 22.65 -24.22 -15.91
N ALA A 190 23.06 -24.14 -14.64
CA ALA A 190 24.35 -24.60 -14.17
C ALA A 190 24.51 -26.14 -14.32
N GLY A 191 23.46 -26.89 -14.01
CA GLY A 191 23.43 -28.34 -14.22
C GLY A 191 23.54 -28.73 -15.69
N LEU A 192 22.82 -28.06 -16.60
CA LEU A 192 22.92 -28.27 -18.05
C LEU A 192 24.30 -27.91 -18.58
N LEU A 193 24.94 -26.88 -18.07
CA LEU A 193 26.29 -26.46 -18.47
C LEU A 193 27.34 -27.45 -18.03
N LEU A 194 27.23 -28.02 -16.81
CA LEU A 194 28.09 -29.10 -16.31
C LEU A 194 27.95 -30.37 -17.14
N VAL A 195 26.73 -30.77 -17.49
CA VAL A 195 26.48 -31.91 -18.38
C VAL A 195 27.09 -31.67 -19.77
N GLY A 196 26.90 -30.45 -20.33
CA GLY A 196 27.50 -30.09 -21.62
C GLY A 196 29.04 -30.15 -21.63
N ILE A 197 29.69 -29.71 -20.55
CA ILE A 197 31.16 -29.80 -20.39
C ILE A 197 31.61 -31.27 -20.27
N SER A 198 30.83 -32.12 -19.58
CA SER A 198 31.16 -33.55 -19.40
C SER A 198 31.09 -34.34 -20.72
N PHE A 199 30.32 -33.89 -21.68
CA PHE A 199 30.21 -34.48 -23.03
C PHE A 199 31.20 -33.87 -24.03
N TRP A 200 32.05 -32.91 -23.60
CA TRP A 200 33.06 -32.34 -24.50
C TRP A 200 34.24 -33.30 -24.64
N PRO A 201 34.53 -33.89 -25.83
CA PRO A 201 35.60 -34.84 -26.01
C PRO A 201 36.96 -34.16 -25.91
N LEU A 202 37.63 -34.32 -24.79
CA LEU A 202 39.03 -33.92 -24.63
C LEU A 202 39.90 -34.82 -25.52
N ARG A 203 40.41 -34.26 -26.63
CA ARG A 203 41.48 -34.95 -27.42
C ARG A 203 42.77 -34.93 -26.62
N LEU A 204 43.10 -36.03 -25.96
CA LEU A 204 44.40 -36.25 -25.36
C LEU A 204 45.38 -36.61 -26.50
N SER A 205 46.25 -35.68 -26.89
CA SER A 205 47.38 -35.94 -27.75
C SER A 205 48.51 -36.56 -26.90
N VAL A 206 48.74 -37.86 -27.07
CA VAL A 206 49.90 -38.54 -26.49
C VAL A 206 51.09 -38.34 -27.44
N LEU A 207 52.07 -37.52 -27.06
CA LEU A 207 53.34 -37.40 -27.70
C LEU A 207 54.17 -38.60 -27.24
N ALA A 208 54.50 -39.56 -28.18
CA ALA A 208 55.43 -40.63 -27.96
C ALA A 208 56.85 -40.09 -28.18
N PRO A 209 57.81 -40.31 -27.28
CA PRO A 209 59.21 -40.00 -27.53
C PRO A 209 59.83 -41.08 -28.43
N ALA A 210 60.62 -40.62 -29.44
CA ALA A 210 61.46 -41.46 -30.28
C ALA A 210 62.74 -41.89 -29.57
#